data_309d27503a4baa43db6ac2e0e0c6e537
#
_entry.id   309d27503a4baa43db6ac2e0e0c6e537
#
_cell.length_a   1.000
_cell.length_b   1.000
_cell.length_c   1.000
_cell.angle_alpha   90.00
_cell.angle_beta   90.00
_cell.angle_gamma   90.00
#
_symmetry.space_group_name_H-M   'P 1'
#
loop_
_entity.id
_entity.type
_entity.pdbx_description
1 polymer ?
#
loop_
_entity_poly.entity_id
_entity_poly.type
_entity_poly.pdbx_seq_one_letter_code
_entity_poly.pdbx_strand_id
1 'polypeptide(L)'
;MTALEQHLLDIIQDAFPLEERPYKVLAEQLDSDEQSVFEAVESLRNSGVIRRIGGVYDSKKLGFISRLCAGKVSDIDKFAAAVNEIPAITHNYVRSHEYNVWFTVIAESEIEIRKIVDGLCASTDLHDVHVLSATKKFKINTVMGKVLDERRVILSDPCKGESKDPGPRSTQTCVLSLSDRARISIACTDIPHTLTPFKDWGVSTEELRDDLAQKRMRRFGAILRHQEAGFAYNAMVCFGLDERREACPEPAEGTRDERGIVLAQKPYISHCYERPAFEGFPYTLYAMMHAQSAAELEKYIEEAALSIGNPDYAVLNSVRELKKTSFRFFA
;
A
#
# COMPACT_ATOMS: atom_id res chain seq x y z
N MET A 1 21.29 8.03 -10.02
CA MET A 1 20.20 9.02 -10.00
C MET A 1 20.78 10.42 -9.94
N THR A 2 20.41 11.31 -10.84
CA THR A 2 20.81 12.72 -10.85
C THR A 2 20.05 13.52 -9.81
N ALA A 3 20.47 14.77 -9.50
CA ALA A 3 19.73 15.65 -8.61
C ALA A 3 18.32 15.98 -9.15
N LEU A 4 18.20 16.18 -10.48
CA LEU A 4 16.91 16.39 -11.13
C LEU A 4 15.98 15.20 -10.96
N GLU A 5 16.45 13.97 -11.19
CA GLU A 5 15.66 12.74 -11.02
C GLU A 5 15.18 12.57 -9.56
N GLN A 6 16.03 12.92 -8.60
CA GLN A 6 15.67 12.85 -7.17
C GLN A 6 14.54 13.82 -6.83
N HIS A 7 14.68 15.11 -7.17
CA HIS A 7 13.65 16.12 -6.92
C HIS A 7 12.36 15.83 -7.68
N LEU A 8 12.48 15.32 -8.90
CA LEU A 8 11.35 14.91 -9.71
C LEU A 8 10.55 13.79 -9.03
N LEU A 9 11.22 12.75 -8.51
CA LEU A 9 10.58 11.66 -7.79
C LEU A 9 9.85 12.14 -6.54
N ASP A 10 10.41 13.09 -5.80
CA ASP A 10 9.78 13.64 -4.60
C ASP A 10 8.42 14.30 -4.92
N ILE A 11 8.29 14.90 -6.10
CA ILE A 11 7.04 15.53 -6.56
C ILE A 11 6.07 14.51 -7.13
N ILE A 12 6.50 13.74 -8.13
CA ILE A 12 5.59 12.93 -8.95
C ILE A 12 5.04 11.69 -8.25
N GLN A 13 5.68 11.24 -7.15
CA GLN A 13 5.11 10.16 -6.35
C GLN A 13 3.76 10.55 -5.74
N ASP A 14 3.63 11.77 -5.31
CA ASP A 14 2.45 12.27 -4.60
C ASP A 14 1.44 12.88 -5.56
N ALA A 15 1.89 13.73 -6.45
CA ALA A 15 1.04 14.46 -7.38
C ALA A 15 1.73 14.67 -8.74
N PHE A 16 1.40 13.81 -9.70
CA PHE A 16 1.74 14.08 -11.10
C PHE A 16 0.72 15.08 -11.67
N PRO A 17 1.14 16.15 -12.36
CA PRO A 17 0.22 17.19 -12.85
C PRO A 17 -0.84 16.64 -13.79
N LEU A 18 -2.10 16.94 -13.51
CA LEU A 18 -3.25 16.59 -14.37
C LEU A 18 -3.50 17.74 -15.38
N GLU A 19 -2.51 18.06 -16.20
CA GLU A 19 -2.54 19.12 -17.19
C GLU A 19 -2.26 18.57 -18.59
N GLU A 20 -2.59 19.29 -19.64
CA GLU A 20 -2.35 18.85 -21.02
C GLU A 20 -0.85 18.55 -21.27
N ARG A 21 0.04 19.40 -20.73
CA ARG A 21 1.50 19.26 -20.81
C ARG A 21 2.12 19.14 -19.42
N PRO A 22 2.00 17.97 -18.77
CA PRO A 22 2.41 17.80 -17.37
C PRO A 22 3.92 17.99 -17.18
N TYR A 23 4.74 17.61 -18.15
CA TYR A 23 6.19 17.76 -18.07
C TYR A 23 6.63 19.21 -18.09
N LYS A 24 5.88 20.10 -18.79
CA LYS A 24 6.13 21.54 -18.76
C LYS A 24 5.85 22.11 -17.37
N VAL A 25 4.77 21.70 -16.73
CA VAL A 25 4.45 22.12 -15.36
C VAL A 25 5.51 21.66 -14.37
N LEU A 26 6.00 20.44 -14.51
CA LEU A 26 7.10 19.92 -13.68
C LEU A 26 8.41 20.66 -13.93
N ALA A 27 8.70 21.03 -15.17
CA ALA A 27 9.89 21.80 -15.53
C ALA A 27 9.89 23.17 -14.88
N GLU A 28 8.74 23.87 -14.89
CA GLU A 28 8.56 25.15 -14.19
C GLU A 28 8.77 25.03 -12.68
N GLN A 29 8.32 23.93 -12.05
CA GLN A 29 8.50 23.68 -10.62
C GLN A 29 9.95 23.35 -10.23
N LEU A 30 10.71 22.77 -11.17
CA LEU A 30 12.08 22.29 -10.96
C LEU A 30 13.15 23.25 -11.50
N ASP A 31 12.76 24.42 -11.99
CA ASP A 31 13.65 25.38 -12.66
C ASP A 31 14.48 24.72 -13.77
N SER A 32 13.79 23.94 -14.62
CA SER A 32 14.36 23.13 -15.70
C SER A 32 13.60 23.34 -17.00
N ASP A 33 13.99 22.67 -18.07
CA ASP A 33 13.24 22.63 -19.31
C ASP A 33 12.41 21.34 -19.44
N GLU A 34 11.35 21.41 -20.25
CA GLU A 34 10.41 20.30 -20.41
C GLU A 34 11.06 19.05 -20.99
N GLN A 35 12.02 19.20 -21.91
CA GLN A 35 12.70 18.06 -22.51
C GLN A 35 13.56 17.32 -21.51
N SER A 36 14.33 18.04 -20.69
CA SER A 36 15.14 17.46 -19.60
C SER A 36 14.28 16.69 -18.59
N VAL A 37 13.11 17.22 -18.22
CA VAL A 37 12.18 16.53 -17.31
C VAL A 37 11.57 15.29 -17.95
N PHE A 38 11.20 15.37 -19.24
CA PHE A 38 10.68 14.23 -19.99
C PHE A 38 11.70 13.08 -20.07
N GLU A 39 12.96 13.41 -20.43
CA GLU A 39 14.07 12.44 -20.49
C GLU A 39 14.41 11.86 -19.10
N ALA A 40 14.32 12.64 -18.03
CA ALA A 40 14.51 12.16 -16.66
C ALA A 40 13.44 11.13 -16.27
N VAL A 41 12.18 11.36 -16.63
CA VAL A 41 11.10 10.37 -16.41
C VAL A 41 11.35 9.10 -17.24
N GLU A 42 11.80 9.24 -18.49
CA GLU A 42 12.15 8.10 -19.34
C GLU A 42 13.31 7.28 -18.74
N SER A 43 14.37 7.95 -18.28
CA SER A 43 15.49 7.31 -17.58
C SER A 43 15.04 6.52 -16.34
N LEU A 44 14.18 7.12 -15.51
CA LEU A 44 13.62 6.49 -14.33
C LEU A 44 12.69 5.30 -14.64
N ARG A 45 11.99 5.31 -15.78
CA ARG A 45 11.21 4.18 -16.28
C ARG A 45 12.13 3.06 -16.78
N ASN A 46 13.12 3.39 -17.59
CA ASN A 46 14.07 2.44 -18.19
C ASN A 46 14.94 1.75 -17.12
N SER A 47 15.32 2.46 -16.06
CA SER A 47 16.02 1.89 -14.89
C SER A 47 15.10 1.08 -13.97
N GLY A 48 13.79 1.07 -14.20
CA GLY A 48 12.82 0.35 -13.42
C GLY A 48 12.43 0.99 -12.08
N VAL A 49 12.98 2.18 -11.75
CA VAL A 49 12.61 2.95 -10.54
C VAL A 49 11.13 3.31 -10.57
N ILE A 50 10.65 3.90 -11.67
CA ILE A 50 9.23 4.14 -11.90
C ILE A 50 8.63 2.88 -12.51
N ARG A 51 7.70 2.26 -11.79
CA ARG A 51 6.94 1.11 -12.28
C ARG A 51 5.80 1.52 -13.21
N ARG A 52 5.09 2.58 -12.85
CA ARG A 52 4.04 3.23 -13.64
C ARG A 52 3.69 4.60 -13.06
N ILE A 53 3.07 5.44 -13.87
CA ILE A 53 2.41 6.67 -13.43
C ILE A 53 0.92 6.50 -13.71
N GLY A 54 0.06 6.74 -12.70
CA GLY A 54 -1.38 6.55 -12.85
C GLY A 54 -2.15 6.75 -11.55
N GLY A 55 -3.45 6.50 -11.60
CA GLY A 55 -4.35 6.64 -10.46
C GLY A 55 -4.17 5.56 -9.40
N VAL A 56 -4.24 5.96 -8.14
CA VAL A 56 -4.30 5.09 -6.97
C VAL A 56 -5.66 5.28 -6.31
N TYR A 57 -6.56 4.38 -6.58
CA TYR A 57 -7.95 4.45 -6.12
C TYR A 57 -8.13 3.83 -4.73
N ASP A 58 -9.19 4.24 -4.05
CA ASP A 58 -9.64 3.62 -2.81
C ASP A 58 -10.61 2.48 -3.11
N SER A 59 -10.20 1.25 -2.88
CA SER A 59 -11.00 0.05 -3.14
C SER A 59 -12.37 0.10 -2.46
N LYS A 60 -12.45 0.59 -1.21
CA LYS A 60 -13.72 0.72 -0.47
C LYS A 60 -14.69 1.67 -1.17
N LYS A 61 -14.19 2.80 -1.69
CA LYS A 61 -15.02 3.78 -2.40
C LYS A 61 -15.56 3.26 -3.73
N LEU A 62 -14.86 2.28 -4.31
CA LEU A 62 -15.26 1.61 -5.54
C LEU A 62 -16.11 0.34 -5.32
N GLY A 63 -16.44 0.02 -4.06
CA GLY A 63 -17.24 -1.16 -3.72
C GLY A 63 -16.45 -2.45 -3.58
N PHE A 64 -15.12 -2.39 -3.51
CA PHE A 64 -14.26 -3.55 -3.31
C PHE A 64 -13.78 -3.65 -1.86
N ILE A 65 -13.59 -4.86 -1.41
CA ILE A 65 -12.97 -5.18 -0.12
C ILE A 65 -11.58 -5.76 -0.35
N SER A 66 -10.70 -5.56 0.61
CA SER A 66 -9.33 -6.07 0.59
C SER A 66 -9.07 -6.87 1.86
N ARG A 67 -8.49 -8.06 1.71
CA ARG A 67 -8.10 -8.92 2.81
C ARG A 67 -6.63 -9.29 2.69
N LEU A 68 -5.93 -9.27 3.82
CA LEU A 68 -4.61 -9.85 3.94
C LEU A 68 -4.78 -11.31 4.32
N CYS A 69 -4.13 -12.21 3.59
CA CYS A 69 -4.14 -13.63 3.90
C CYS A 69 -2.75 -14.05 4.36
N ALA A 70 -2.70 -14.87 5.40
CA ALA A 70 -1.51 -15.56 5.88
C ALA A 70 -1.73 -17.06 5.72
N GLY A 71 -0.71 -17.80 5.30
CA GLY A 71 -0.80 -19.24 5.15
C GLY A 71 0.55 -19.91 5.12
N LYS A 72 0.54 -21.24 5.08
CA LYS A 72 1.72 -22.08 5.05
C LYS A 72 1.77 -22.84 3.72
N VAL A 73 2.93 -22.86 3.07
CA VAL A 73 3.18 -23.65 1.88
C VAL A 73 4.54 -24.32 1.96
N SER A 74 4.68 -25.53 1.40
CA SER A 74 5.96 -26.20 1.24
C SER A 74 6.56 -25.92 -0.14
N ASP A 75 5.72 -25.90 -1.19
CA ASP A 75 6.13 -25.63 -2.57
C ASP A 75 5.85 -24.17 -2.94
N ILE A 76 6.84 -23.31 -2.66
CA ILE A 76 6.75 -21.87 -2.94
C ILE A 76 6.62 -21.59 -4.43
N ASP A 77 7.26 -22.36 -5.31
CA ASP A 77 7.25 -22.09 -6.74
C ASP A 77 5.90 -22.46 -7.37
N LYS A 78 5.29 -23.57 -6.96
CA LYS A 78 3.93 -23.93 -7.35
C LYS A 78 2.91 -22.88 -6.87
N PHE A 79 3.03 -22.43 -5.61
CA PHE A 79 2.21 -21.35 -5.08
C PHE A 79 2.40 -20.06 -5.87
N ALA A 80 3.65 -19.67 -6.17
CA ALA A 80 3.96 -18.47 -6.94
C ALA A 80 3.33 -18.51 -8.34
N ALA A 81 3.41 -19.63 -9.03
CA ALA A 81 2.77 -19.81 -10.33
C ALA A 81 1.25 -19.61 -10.23
N ALA A 82 0.59 -20.25 -9.26
CA ALA A 82 -0.85 -20.16 -9.08
C ALA A 82 -1.32 -18.72 -8.74
N VAL A 83 -0.66 -18.02 -7.81
CA VAL A 83 -1.05 -16.65 -7.43
C VAL A 83 -0.80 -15.64 -8.55
N ASN A 84 0.18 -15.87 -9.44
CA ASN A 84 0.46 -14.97 -10.55
C ASN A 84 -0.67 -14.96 -11.59
N GLU A 85 -1.38 -16.05 -11.75
CA GLU A 85 -2.52 -16.17 -12.66
C GLU A 85 -3.80 -15.49 -12.13
N ILE A 86 -3.87 -15.16 -10.83
CA ILE A 86 -5.07 -14.60 -10.21
C ILE A 86 -4.97 -13.07 -10.16
N PRO A 87 -5.72 -12.30 -10.98
CA PRO A 87 -5.65 -10.84 -10.99
C PRO A 87 -6.07 -10.19 -9.66
N ALA A 88 -6.97 -10.84 -8.92
CA ALA A 88 -7.45 -10.38 -7.61
C ALA A 88 -6.35 -10.38 -6.52
N ILE A 89 -5.26 -11.14 -6.72
CA ILE A 89 -4.11 -11.18 -5.82
C ILE A 89 -3.05 -10.21 -6.32
N THR A 90 -2.79 -9.14 -5.56
CA THR A 90 -1.96 -8.01 -6.02
C THR A 90 -0.57 -7.97 -5.42
N HIS A 91 -0.46 -8.33 -4.15
CA HIS A 91 0.78 -8.31 -3.38
C HIS A 91 0.93 -9.64 -2.70
N ASN A 92 2.02 -10.33 -2.96
CA ASN A 92 2.32 -11.54 -2.23
C ASN A 92 3.83 -11.70 -2.02
N TYR A 93 4.14 -12.15 -0.81
CA TYR A 93 5.50 -12.23 -0.29
C TYR A 93 5.70 -13.56 0.42
N VAL A 94 6.89 -14.13 0.22
CA VAL A 94 7.44 -15.13 1.13
C VAL A 94 8.09 -14.40 2.30
N ARG A 95 7.76 -14.81 3.53
CA ARG A 95 8.24 -14.22 4.77
C ARG A 95 9.02 -15.23 5.59
N SER A 96 9.99 -14.73 6.38
CA SER A 96 10.77 -15.54 7.33
C SER A 96 9.96 -15.86 8.60
N HIS A 97 8.92 -16.65 8.46
CA HIS A 97 8.03 -17.05 9.55
C HIS A 97 7.40 -18.41 9.24
N GLU A 98 6.78 -19.06 10.22
CA GLU A 98 6.00 -20.30 10.04
C GLU A 98 4.85 -20.08 9.04
N TYR A 99 4.08 -19.01 9.20
CA TYR A 99 3.20 -18.49 8.14
C TYR A 99 4.08 -17.82 7.08
N ASN A 100 4.54 -18.63 6.14
CA ASN A 100 5.60 -18.21 5.22
C ASN A 100 5.10 -17.50 3.97
N VAL A 101 3.78 -17.52 3.68
CA VAL A 101 3.19 -16.78 2.57
C VAL A 101 2.15 -15.79 3.05
N TRP A 102 2.29 -14.56 2.57
CA TRP A 102 1.41 -13.44 2.89
C TRP A 102 0.98 -12.77 1.60
N PHE A 103 -0.33 -12.71 1.36
CA PHE A 103 -0.87 -12.16 0.12
C PHE A 103 -2.14 -11.35 0.34
N THR A 104 -2.38 -10.39 -0.55
CA THR A 104 -3.56 -9.52 -0.50
C THR A 104 -4.52 -9.89 -1.61
N VAL A 105 -5.76 -10.20 -1.24
CA VAL A 105 -6.87 -10.45 -2.16
C VAL A 105 -7.81 -9.24 -2.16
N ILE A 106 -8.20 -8.78 -3.34
CA ILE A 106 -9.18 -7.71 -3.55
C ILE A 106 -10.33 -8.25 -4.39
N ALA A 107 -11.56 -8.13 -3.89
CA ALA A 107 -12.76 -8.59 -4.57
C ALA A 107 -13.99 -7.76 -4.16
N GLU A 108 -15.13 -7.96 -4.81
CA GLU A 108 -16.36 -7.24 -4.52
C GLU A 108 -17.08 -7.75 -3.26
N SER A 109 -16.80 -8.98 -2.82
CA SER A 109 -17.45 -9.58 -1.66
C SER A 109 -16.55 -10.56 -0.89
N GLU A 110 -16.91 -10.82 0.38
CA GLU A 110 -16.28 -11.87 1.20
C GLU A 110 -16.44 -13.27 0.58
N ILE A 111 -17.58 -13.51 -0.08
CA ILE A 111 -17.85 -14.80 -0.74
C ILE A 111 -16.84 -15.02 -1.87
N GLU A 112 -16.57 -13.98 -2.64
CA GLU A 112 -15.62 -14.04 -3.74
C GLU A 112 -14.18 -14.21 -3.23
N ILE A 113 -13.80 -13.50 -2.16
CA ILE A 113 -12.50 -13.71 -1.52
C ILE A 113 -12.33 -15.16 -1.07
N ARG A 114 -13.33 -15.74 -0.40
CA ARG A 114 -13.30 -17.14 0.03
C ARG A 114 -13.14 -18.08 -1.16
N LYS A 115 -13.91 -17.90 -2.24
CA LYS A 115 -13.79 -18.71 -3.46
C LYS A 115 -12.37 -18.67 -4.04
N ILE A 116 -11.74 -17.49 -4.07
CA ILE A 116 -10.36 -17.32 -4.56
C ILE A 116 -9.39 -18.08 -3.67
N VAL A 117 -9.51 -17.93 -2.34
CA VAL A 117 -8.64 -18.62 -1.37
C VAL A 117 -8.84 -20.13 -1.42
N ASP A 118 -10.08 -20.62 -1.44
CA ASP A 118 -10.40 -22.05 -1.54
C ASP A 118 -9.87 -22.66 -2.84
N GLY A 119 -10.00 -21.95 -3.97
CA GLY A 119 -9.43 -22.35 -5.26
C GLY A 119 -7.91 -22.45 -5.22
N LEU A 120 -7.25 -21.53 -4.50
CA LEU A 120 -5.80 -21.54 -4.33
C LEU A 120 -5.36 -22.72 -3.46
N CYS A 121 -6.07 -23.00 -2.35
CA CYS A 121 -5.84 -24.18 -1.51
C CYS A 121 -6.01 -25.49 -2.30
N ALA A 122 -7.01 -25.56 -3.17
CA ALA A 122 -7.27 -26.76 -3.98
C ALA A 122 -6.19 -26.99 -5.08
N SER A 123 -5.57 -25.93 -5.59
CA SER A 123 -4.59 -26.00 -6.68
C SER A 123 -3.13 -26.07 -6.22
N THR A 124 -2.89 -25.77 -4.94
CA THR A 124 -1.55 -25.76 -4.32
C THR A 124 -1.55 -26.59 -3.03
N ASP A 125 -0.45 -26.58 -2.29
CA ASP A 125 -0.35 -27.13 -0.93
C ASP A 125 -0.60 -26.07 0.16
N LEU A 126 -1.21 -24.94 -0.19
CA LEU A 126 -1.55 -23.87 0.75
C LEU A 126 -2.54 -24.39 1.81
N HIS A 127 -2.15 -24.29 3.05
CA HIS A 127 -2.93 -24.74 4.20
C HIS A 127 -2.80 -23.79 5.39
N ASP A 128 -3.59 -24.01 6.44
CA ASP A 128 -3.64 -23.18 7.64
C ASP A 128 -3.78 -21.69 7.29
N VAL A 129 -4.82 -21.39 6.50
CA VAL A 129 -5.02 -20.06 5.91
C VAL A 129 -5.92 -19.19 6.76
N HIS A 130 -5.41 -18.01 7.10
CA HIS A 130 -6.14 -16.99 7.84
C HIS A 130 -6.42 -15.78 6.95
N VAL A 131 -7.69 -15.40 6.83
CA VAL A 131 -8.15 -14.24 6.08
C VAL A 131 -8.41 -13.09 7.04
N LEU A 132 -7.57 -12.06 7.00
CA LEU A 132 -7.51 -11.00 7.99
C LEU A 132 -8.12 -9.70 7.46
N SER A 133 -9.19 -9.23 8.08
CA SER A 133 -9.71 -7.88 7.86
C SER A 133 -8.85 -6.85 8.58
N ALA A 134 -8.74 -5.63 8.06
CA ALA A 134 -8.20 -4.52 8.82
C ALA A 134 -9.33 -3.95 9.69
N THR A 135 -9.23 -4.08 11.02
CA THR A 135 -10.17 -3.48 11.96
C THR A 135 -9.97 -1.98 12.03
N LYS A 136 -8.72 -1.53 11.98
CA LYS A 136 -8.35 -0.13 11.94
C LYS A 136 -7.17 0.12 11.00
N LYS A 137 -7.14 1.29 10.40
CA LYS A 137 -6.04 1.77 9.55
C LYS A 137 -5.46 3.03 10.17
N PHE A 138 -4.18 3.01 10.51
CA PHE A 138 -3.48 4.17 11.06
C PHE A 138 -2.66 4.91 10.00
N LYS A 139 -2.06 4.17 9.06
CA LYS A 139 -1.28 4.76 7.97
C LYS A 139 -1.38 3.96 6.69
N ILE A 140 -1.54 4.65 5.58
CA ILE A 140 -1.29 4.15 4.23
C ILE A 140 -0.52 5.23 3.50
N ASN A 141 0.80 5.12 3.46
CA ASN A 141 1.65 6.01 2.70
C ASN A 141 2.68 5.18 1.93
N THR A 142 2.65 5.27 0.62
CA THR A 142 3.57 4.58 -0.28
C THR A 142 4.56 5.54 -0.95
N VAL A 143 4.68 6.76 -0.44
CA VAL A 143 5.65 7.75 -0.92
C VAL A 143 6.99 7.46 -0.25
N MET A 144 8.05 7.27 -1.04
CA MET A 144 9.41 6.99 -0.60
C MET A 144 10.30 8.19 -0.88
N GLY A 145 11.14 8.62 0.08
CA GLY A 145 12.10 9.71 -0.13
C GLY A 145 12.42 10.47 1.16
N LYS A 146 13.43 11.33 1.11
CA LYS A 146 13.94 12.11 2.25
C LYS A 146 13.04 13.26 2.70
N VAL A 147 12.03 13.63 1.94
CA VAL A 147 11.14 14.75 2.28
C VAL A 147 9.85 14.24 2.88
N LEU A 148 9.95 13.75 4.10
CA LEU A 148 8.81 13.80 5.02
C LEU A 148 8.86 15.15 5.72
N ASP A 149 8.46 16.21 5.01
CA ASP A 149 8.07 17.46 5.63
C ASP A 149 6.96 17.13 6.64
N GLU A 150 7.13 17.55 7.90
CA GLU A 150 6.20 17.30 9.01
C GLU A 150 4.74 17.72 8.71
N ARG A 151 4.52 18.47 7.61
CA ARG A 151 3.22 18.93 7.12
C ARG A 151 2.44 17.89 6.29
N ARG A 152 3.01 16.72 5.94
CA ARG A 152 2.39 15.73 5.06
C ARG A 152 2.02 14.39 5.71
N VAL A 153 1.96 14.32 7.01
CA VAL A 153 1.23 13.24 7.67
C VAL A 153 -0.25 13.50 7.38
N ILE A 154 -0.76 12.96 6.30
CA ILE A 154 -2.19 12.79 6.14
C ILE A 154 -2.59 11.76 7.20
N LEU A 155 -2.78 12.25 8.41
CA LEU A 155 -3.61 11.58 9.39
C LEU A 155 -4.93 11.36 8.66
N SER A 156 -5.27 10.13 8.36
CA SER A 156 -6.66 9.78 8.14
C SER A 156 -7.39 10.35 9.34
N ASP A 157 -8.20 11.38 9.09
CA ASP A 157 -8.89 12.24 10.04
C ASP A 157 -9.15 11.50 11.37
N PRO A 158 -8.47 11.85 12.49
CA PRO A 158 -8.64 11.14 13.75
C PRO A 158 -9.95 11.51 14.43
N CYS A 159 -10.77 12.31 13.78
CA CYS A 159 -12.02 12.82 14.32
C CYS A 159 -13.20 12.12 13.68
N LYS A 160 -13.61 11.09 14.30
CA LYS A 160 -14.92 10.71 14.79
C LYS A 160 -14.91 9.20 15.00
N GLY A 161 -14.69 8.84 16.26
CA GLY A 161 -14.97 7.50 16.74
C GLY A 161 -16.36 7.08 16.32
N GLU A 162 -16.39 6.12 15.43
CA GLU A 162 -17.47 5.17 15.24
C GLU A 162 -16.85 3.95 14.59
N SER A 163 -16.21 3.14 15.42
CA SER A 163 -15.93 1.76 15.11
C SER A 163 -16.84 0.88 15.94
N LYS A 164 -18.02 0.73 15.49
CA LYS A 164 -18.78 -0.52 15.60
C LYS A 164 -19.10 -0.85 14.17
N ASP A 165 -18.72 -2.08 13.76
CA ASP A 165 -19.19 -2.63 12.51
C ASP A 165 -20.72 -2.47 12.51
N PRO A 166 -21.28 -1.47 11.87
CA PRO A 166 -22.72 -1.40 11.79
C PRO A 166 -23.03 -2.42 10.71
N GLY A 167 -23.82 -3.42 11.08
CA GLY A 167 -24.54 -4.22 10.12
C GLY A 167 -25.09 -3.33 9.00
N PRO A 168 -25.53 -3.82 7.86
CA PRO A 168 -25.60 -3.16 6.56
C PRO A 168 -26.30 -1.80 6.65
N ARG A 169 -25.59 -0.76 7.04
CA ARG A 169 -25.98 0.61 6.80
C ARG A 169 -25.66 0.90 5.36
N SER A 170 -26.67 1.27 4.62
CA SER A 170 -26.61 1.83 3.28
C SER A 170 -25.51 2.92 3.21
N THR A 171 -24.27 2.50 3.00
CA THR A 171 -23.32 3.38 2.34
C THR A 171 -23.95 3.63 0.98
N GLN A 172 -24.32 4.84 0.70
CA GLN A 172 -24.69 5.29 -0.63
C GLN A 172 -23.49 5.01 -1.53
N THR A 173 -23.43 3.78 -2.02
CA THR A 173 -22.49 3.38 -3.08
C THR A 173 -22.92 4.24 -4.26
N CYS A 174 -22.13 5.23 -4.57
CA CYS A 174 -22.29 6.00 -5.78
C CYS A 174 -22.29 4.98 -6.91
N VAL A 175 -23.44 4.77 -7.54
CA VAL A 175 -23.56 3.78 -8.63
C VAL A 175 -22.71 4.30 -9.76
N LEU A 176 -21.52 3.71 -9.91
CA LEU A 176 -20.59 4.06 -10.99
C LEU A 176 -21.23 3.67 -12.33
N SER A 177 -21.27 4.60 -13.25
CA SER A 177 -21.68 4.34 -14.63
C SER A 177 -20.69 3.40 -15.33
N LEU A 178 -21.08 2.83 -16.45
CA LEU A 178 -20.17 2.01 -17.27
C LEU A 178 -18.97 2.83 -17.76
N SER A 179 -19.18 4.11 -18.09
CA SER A 179 -18.10 5.03 -18.47
C SER A 179 -17.13 5.30 -17.32
N ASP A 180 -17.62 5.49 -16.07
CA ASP A 180 -16.77 5.63 -14.90
C ASP A 180 -15.89 4.38 -14.67
N ARG A 181 -16.50 3.20 -14.79
CA ARG A 181 -15.78 1.93 -14.62
C ARG A 181 -14.68 1.77 -15.66
N ALA A 182 -14.97 2.04 -16.94
CA ALA A 182 -13.99 1.98 -18.01
C ALA A 182 -12.85 2.98 -17.80
N ARG A 183 -13.16 4.23 -17.45
CA ARG A 183 -12.19 5.27 -17.15
C ARG A 183 -11.29 4.89 -15.95
N ILE A 184 -11.87 4.41 -14.85
CA ILE A 184 -11.13 3.98 -13.66
C ILE A 184 -10.21 2.80 -14.02
N SER A 185 -10.68 1.85 -14.81
CA SER A 185 -9.86 0.73 -15.28
C SER A 185 -8.63 1.22 -16.05
N ILE A 186 -8.81 2.17 -16.98
CA ILE A 186 -7.71 2.79 -17.73
C ILE A 186 -6.80 3.57 -16.78
N ALA A 187 -7.35 4.40 -15.90
CA ALA A 187 -6.58 5.24 -14.96
C ALA A 187 -5.72 4.42 -13.98
N CYS A 188 -6.03 3.14 -13.76
CA CYS A 188 -5.20 2.20 -13.01
C CYS A 188 -4.01 1.65 -13.81
N THR A 189 -3.90 1.92 -15.09
CA THR A 189 -2.75 1.52 -15.92
C THR A 189 -1.64 2.58 -15.90
N ASP A 190 -0.59 2.38 -16.65
CA ASP A 190 0.47 3.36 -16.83
C ASP A 190 0.07 4.38 -17.90
N ILE A 191 0.35 5.66 -17.67
CA ILE A 191 0.10 6.68 -18.69
C ILE A 191 1.08 6.52 -19.87
N PRO A 192 0.67 6.84 -21.11
CA PRO A 192 1.57 6.93 -22.24
C PRO A 192 2.75 7.89 -21.96
N HIS A 193 3.94 7.51 -22.40
CA HIS A 193 5.11 8.39 -22.27
C HIS A 193 5.22 9.30 -23.50
N THR A 194 4.43 10.36 -23.50
CA THR A 194 4.37 11.40 -24.54
C THR A 194 4.25 12.78 -23.89
N LEU A 195 4.47 13.86 -24.63
CA LEU A 195 4.35 15.22 -24.10
C LEU A 195 2.90 15.60 -23.76
N THR A 196 1.92 14.92 -24.36
CA THR A 196 0.47 15.10 -24.11
C THR A 196 -0.21 13.80 -23.68
N PRO A 197 0.23 13.19 -22.56
CA PRO A 197 -0.11 11.80 -22.21
C PRO A 197 -1.61 11.56 -22.01
N PHE A 198 -2.33 12.52 -21.47
CA PHE A 198 -3.78 12.36 -21.21
C PHE A 198 -4.60 12.32 -22.49
N LYS A 199 -4.21 13.12 -23.51
CA LYS A 199 -4.83 13.09 -24.83
C LYS A 199 -4.64 11.73 -25.49
N ASP A 200 -3.40 11.22 -25.45
CA ASP A 200 -3.05 9.95 -26.08
C ASP A 200 -3.63 8.75 -25.33
N TRP A 201 -3.87 8.91 -24.02
CA TRP A 201 -4.51 7.90 -23.18
C TRP A 201 -6.03 7.86 -23.32
N GLY A 202 -6.62 8.95 -23.79
CA GLY A 202 -8.08 9.08 -23.93
C GLY A 202 -8.81 9.23 -22.59
N VAL A 203 -8.12 9.76 -21.57
CA VAL A 203 -8.71 10.02 -20.24
C VAL A 203 -8.73 11.51 -19.96
N SER A 204 -9.90 12.03 -19.58
CA SER A 204 -10.06 13.44 -19.24
C SER A 204 -9.38 13.77 -17.90
N THR A 205 -8.54 14.82 -17.92
CA THR A 205 -7.92 15.33 -16.68
C THR A 205 -8.95 15.91 -15.72
N GLU A 206 -10.05 16.46 -16.22
CA GLU A 206 -11.15 16.98 -15.40
C GLU A 206 -11.84 15.86 -14.62
N GLU A 207 -12.16 14.74 -15.26
CA GLU A 207 -12.75 13.56 -14.61
C GLU A 207 -11.80 12.95 -13.57
N LEU A 208 -10.47 12.97 -13.82
CA LEU A 208 -9.49 12.52 -12.83
C LEU A 208 -9.41 13.49 -11.63
N ARG A 209 -9.53 14.80 -11.84
CA ARG A 209 -9.64 15.77 -10.74
C ARG A 209 -10.92 15.54 -9.93
N ASP A 210 -12.02 15.22 -10.57
CA ASP A 210 -13.27 14.85 -9.90
C ASP A 210 -13.12 13.59 -9.04
N ASP A 211 -12.42 12.58 -9.52
CA ASP A 211 -12.13 11.38 -8.74
C ASP A 211 -11.29 11.68 -7.50
N LEU A 212 -10.34 12.62 -7.59
CA LEU A 212 -9.58 13.13 -6.45
C LEU A 212 -10.47 13.90 -5.47
N ALA A 213 -11.28 14.85 -5.98
CA ALA A 213 -12.17 15.69 -5.17
C ALA A 213 -13.20 14.84 -4.40
N GLN A 214 -13.74 13.80 -5.03
CA GLN A 214 -14.67 12.85 -4.42
C GLN A 214 -13.97 11.79 -3.54
N LYS A 215 -12.64 11.85 -3.44
CA LYS A 215 -11.82 10.89 -2.69
C LYS A 215 -11.99 9.44 -3.16
N ARG A 216 -12.45 9.22 -4.39
CA ARG A 216 -12.45 7.90 -5.05
C ARG A 216 -11.02 7.51 -5.40
N MET A 217 -10.25 8.46 -5.92
CA MET A 217 -8.83 8.37 -6.15
C MET A 217 -8.07 9.07 -5.01
N ARG A 218 -7.10 8.40 -4.42
CA ARG A 218 -6.28 8.92 -3.31
C ARG A 218 -5.19 9.85 -3.81
N ARG A 219 -4.60 9.52 -4.95
CA ARG A 219 -3.58 10.32 -5.65
C ARG A 219 -3.44 9.87 -7.09
N PHE A 220 -2.93 10.74 -7.93
CA PHE A 220 -2.44 10.42 -9.26
C PHE A 220 -0.94 10.69 -9.30
N GLY A 221 -0.13 9.66 -9.56
CA GLY A 221 1.32 9.85 -9.48
C GLY A 221 2.13 8.60 -9.79
N ALA A 222 3.44 8.71 -9.62
CA ALA A 222 4.36 7.62 -9.84
C ALA A 222 4.29 6.57 -8.72
N ILE A 223 4.31 5.31 -9.13
CA ILE A 223 4.45 4.16 -8.24
C ILE A 223 5.84 3.56 -8.49
N LEU A 224 6.63 3.52 -7.43
CA LEU A 224 8.02 3.09 -7.50
C LEU A 224 8.18 1.61 -7.15
N ARG A 225 9.27 1.01 -7.63
CA ARG A 225 9.82 -0.23 -7.08
C ARG A 225 10.74 0.13 -5.92
N HIS A 226 10.41 -0.34 -4.71
CA HIS A 226 11.12 0.04 -3.49
C HIS A 226 12.60 -0.31 -3.51
N GLN A 227 12.93 -1.49 -4.05
CA GLN A 227 14.31 -1.96 -4.14
C GLN A 227 15.15 -1.06 -5.05
N GLU A 228 14.62 -0.73 -6.23
CA GLU A 228 15.29 0.15 -7.19
C GLU A 228 15.36 1.62 -6.70
N ALA A 229 14.44 1.99 -5.80
CA ALA A 229 14.44 3.31 -5.14
C ALA A 229 15.38 3.38 -3.92
N GLY A 230 16.20 2.34 -3.68
CA GLY A 230 17.21 2.32 -2.61
C GLY A 230 16.73 1.77 -1.26
N PHE A 231 15.49 1.28 -1.16
CA PHE A 231 14.93 0.66 0.04
C PHE A 231 14.93 -0.87 -0.09
N ALA A 232 16.13 -1.46 -0.07
CA ALA A 232 16.30 -2.89 -0.31
C ALA A 232 15.80 -3.76 0.86
N TYR A 233 15.79 -3.20 2.07
CA TYR A 233 15.42 -3.93 3.29
C TYR A 233 14.03 -3.54 3.73
N ASN A 234 13.16 -4.53 3.89
CA ASN A 234 11.83 -4.30 4.41
C ASN A 234 11.32 -5.50 5.21
N ALA A 235 10.54 -5.20 6.25
CA ALA A 235 9.89 -6.19 7.07
C ALA A 235 8.47 -5.76 7.44
N MET A 236 7.58 -6.72 7.59
CA MET A 236 6.33 -6.53 8.30
C MET A 236 6.58 -6.89 9.77
N VAL A 237 6.53 -5.88 10.64
CA VAL A 237 6.68 -6.06 12.08
C VAL A 237 5.29 -6.10 12.69
N CYS A 238 4.99 -7.18 13.42
CA CYS A 238 3.70 -7.42 14.01
C CYS A 238 3.83 -7.41 15.53
N PHE A 239 3.14 -6.49 16.20
CA PHE A 239 3.20 -6.28 17.65
C PHE A 239 2.01 -6.92 18.35
N GLY A 240 2.29 -7.62 19.46
CA GLY A 240 1.30 -8.20 20.35
C GLY A 240 0.87 -7.17 21.40
N LEU A 241 -0.33 -6.61 21.22
CA LEU A 241 -0.91 -5.71 22.21
C LEU A 241 -1.84 -6.51 23.13
N ASP A 242 -1.29 -7.07 24.20
CA ASP A 242 -2.06 -7.92 25.12
C ASP A 242 -2.94 -7.06 26.04
N GLU A 243 -4.27 -7.31 26.03
CA GLU A 243 -5.23 -6.65 26.93
C GLU A 243 -4.98 -7.00 28.40
N ARG A 244 -4.32 -8.15 28.67
CA ARG A 244 -4.07 -8.64 30.03
C ARG A 244 -2.93 -7.91 30.75
N ARG A 245 -2.09 -7.14 30.06
CA ARG A 245 -1.04 -6.31 30.69
C ARG A 245 -1.55 -4.97 31.23
N GLU A 246 -2.82 -4.61 31.02
CA GLU A 246 -3.44 -3.46 31.71
C GLU A 246 -3.55 -3.61 33.23
N ALA A 247 -3.32 -4.83 33.75
CA ALA A 247 -3.33 -5.13 35.20
C ALA A 247 -1.94 -5.04 35.88
N CYS A 248 -0.88 -4.66 35.17
CA CYS A 248 0.43 -4.41 35.79
C CYS A 248 0.55 -2.94 36.24
N PRO A 249 1.05 -2.65 37.46
CA PRO A 249 0.96 -1.31 38.06
C PRO A 249 1.93 -0.27 37.53
N GLU A 250 2.62 -0.49 36.42
CA GLU A 250 3.29 0.57 35.68
C GLU A 250 2.63 0.72 34.32
N PRO A 251 2.01 1.87 34.00
CA PRO A 251 1.29 2.06 32.76
C PRO A 251 2.30 2.06 31.59
N ALA A 252 2.28 1.05 30.77
CA ALA A 252 2.69 1.22 29.38
C ALA A 252 1.70 2.23 28.80
N GLU A 253 2.09 3.52 28.80
CA GLU A 253 1.23 4.64 28.44
C GLU A 253 0.67 4.45 27.03
N GLY A 254 -0.65 4.39 26.93
CA GLY A 254 -1.40 4.50 25.70
C GLY A 254 -2.28 3.28 25.37
N THR A 255 -3.48 3.61 24.92
CA THR A 255 -4.45 2.67 24.35
C THR A 255 -3.89 2.04 23.04
N ARG A 256 -4.48 0.96 22.54
CA ARG A 256 -4.15 0.38 21.22
C ARG A 256 -4.15 1.44 20.12
N ASP A 257 -5.09 2.36 20.19
CA ASP A 257 -5.25 3.46 19.24
C ASP A 257 -4.07 4.41 19.28
N GLU A 258 -3.64 4.82 20.45
CA GLU A 258 -2.49 5.72 20.63
C GLU A 258 -1.20 5.08 20.14
N ARG A 259 -0.96 3.80 20.43
CA ARG A 259 0.20 3.04 19.93
C ARG A 259 0.21 2.95 18.40
N GLY A 260 -0.95 2.69 17.77
CA GLY A 260 -1.09 2.70 16.32
C GLY A 260 -0.81 4.09 15.70
N ILE A 261 -1.26 5.17 16.36
CA ILE A 261 -0.99 6.55 15.96
C ILE A 261 0.50 6.89 16.07
N VAL A 262 1.15 6.49 17.18
CA VAL A 262 2.60 6.69 17.38
C VAL A 262 3.41 6.02 16.27
N LEU A 263 3.10 4.77 15.92
CA LEU A 263 3.75 4.08 14.81
C LEU A 263 3.47 4.76 13.46
N ALA A 264 2.25 5.25 13.26
CA ALA A 264 1.89 5.92 12.01
C ALA A 264 2.67 7.22 11.76
N GLN A 265 3.16 7.88 12.81
CA GLN A 265 3.98 9.08 12.70
C GLN A 265 5.42 8.78 12.26
N LYS A 266 5.91 7.54 12.40
CA LYS A 266 7.28 7.19 12.04
C LYS A 266 7.46 7.23 10.51
N PRO A 267 8.50 7.93 10.00
CA PRO A 267 8.72 8.09 8.55
C PRO A 267 9.06 6.79 7.84
N TYR A 268 9.75 5.88 8.50
CA TYR A 268 10.16 4.58 7.95
C TYR A 268 9.02 3.54 7.93
N ILE A 269 7.85 3.86 8.49
CA ILE A 269 6.65 3.01 8.41
C ILE A 269 5.75 3.50 7.28
N SER A 270 5.55 2.67 6.26
CA SER A 270 4.69 2.99 5.12
C SER A 270 3.22 2.62 5.35
N HIS A 271 2.97 1.56 6.09
CA HIS A 271 1.64 1.05 6.38
C HIS A 271 1.54 0.65 7.85
N CYS A 272 0.45 1.01 8.50
CA CYS A 272 0.15 0.59 9.86
C CYS A 272 -1.33 0.25 9.98
N TYR A 273 -1.62 -1.00 10.42
CA TYR A 273 -2.98 -1.54 10.53
C TYR A 273 -3.15 -2.32 11.82
N GLU A 274 -4.37 -2.26 12.35
CA GLU A 274 -4.83 -3.23 13.32
C GLU A 274 -5.59 -4.36 12.63
N ARG A 275 -5.36 -5.60 13.08
CA ARG A 275 -6.00 -6.82 12.60
C ARG A 275 -6.27 -7.76 13.77
N PRO A 276 -7.26 -8.66 13.67
CA PRO A 276 -7.48 -9.66 14.69
C PRO A 276 -6.28 -10.61 14.79
N ALA A 277 -5.93 -11.00 16.03
CA ALA A 277 -5.03 -12.11 16.27
C ALA A 277 -5.70 -13.42 15.84
N PHE A 278 -4.90 -14.45 15.58
CA PHE A 278 -5.38 -15.78 15.28
C PHE A 278 -4.51 -16.85 15.98
N GLU A 279 -4.94 -18.08 15.97
CA GLU A 279 -4.23 -19.19 16.63
C GLU A 279 -2.80 -19.33 16.06
N GLY A 280 -1.81 -19.38 16.92
CA GLY A 280 -0.39 -19.40 16.54
C GLY A 280 0.20 -18.02 16.15
N PHE A 281 -0.60 -16.96 16.11
CA PHE A 281 -0.13 -15.62 15.76
C PHE A 281 -0.85 -14.53 16.60
N PRO A 282 -0.37 -14.24 17.82
CA PRO A 282 -1.06 -13.38 18.79
C PRO A 282 -0.91 -11.87 18.52
N TYR A 283 -0.40 -11.48 17.38
CA TYR A 283 -0.10 -10.09 17.06
C TYR A 283 -1.29 -9.38 16.42
N THR A 284 -1.53 -8.14 16.85
CA THR A 284 -2.69 -7.37 16.40
C THR A 284 -2.36 -6.08 15.66
N LEU A 285 -1.15 -5.53 15.85
CA LEU A 285 -0.74 -4.29 15.22
C LEU A 285 0.39 -4.57 14.21
N TYR A 286 0.15 -4.28 12.95
CA TYR A 286 1.02 -4.59 11.81
C TYR A 286 1.61 -3.33 11.21
N ALA A 287 2.93 -3.23 11.20
CA ALA A 287 3.68 -2.11 10.63
C ALA A 287 4.62 -2.57 9.51
N MET A 288 4.50 -1.99 8.33
CA MET A 288 5.40 -2.25 7.22
C MET A 288 6.54 -1.24 7.25
N MET A 289 7.75 -1.71 7.52
CA MET A 289 8.96 -0.90 7.68
C MET A 289 9.90 -1.04 6.48
N HIS A 290 10.60 0.04 6.15
CA HIS A 290 11.54 0.09 5.04
C HIS A 290 12.82 0.78 5.48
N ALA A 291 13.98 0.24 5.04
CA ALA A 291 15.31 0.75 5.35
C ALA A 291 16.27 0.56 4.18
N GLN A 292 17.38 1.28 4.21
CA GLN A 292 18.45 1.18 3.21
C GLN A 292 19.47 0.09 3.56
N SER A 293 19.54 -0.31 4.85
CA SER A 293 20.43 -1.38 5.33
C SER A 293 19.75 -2.25 6.37
N ALA A 294 20.28 -3.45 6.61
CA ALA A 294 19.82 -4.35 7.66
C ALA A 294 19.94 -3.72 9.05
N ALA A 295 21.08 -3.09 9.35
CA ALA A 295 21.32 -2.43 10.61
C ALA A 295 20.37 -1.25 10.88
N GLU A 296 20.02 -0.51 9.82
CA GLU A 296 19.02 0.55 9.89
C GLU A 296 17.63 -0.01 10.18
N LEU A 297 17.27 -1.12 9.53
CA LEU A 297 15.99 -1.79 9.79
C LEU A 297 15.88 -2.28 11.22
N GLU A 298 16.92 -2.90 11.77
CA GLU A 298 16.99 -3.35 13.17
C GLU A 298 16.79 -2.17 14.12
N LYS A 299 17.52 -1.08 13.89
CA LYS A 299 17.37 0.16 14.68
C LYS A 299 15.94 0.71 14.64
N TYR A 300 15.30 0.71 13.48
CA TYR A 300 13.91 1.18 13.33
C TYR A 300 12.92 0.27 14.05
N ILE A 301 13.15 -1.05 14.07
CA ILE A 301 12.31 -2.00 14.78
C ILE A 301 12.41 -1.76 16.29
N GLU A 302 13.62 -1.63 16.82
CA GLU A 302 13.85 -1.35 18.24
C GLU A 302 13.23 -0.01 18.66
N GLU A 303 13.45 1.05 17.89
CA GLU A 303 12.85 2.37 18.13
C GLU A 303 11.33 2.31 18.13
N ALA A 304 10.73 1.61 17.16
CA ALA A 304 9.29 1.45 17.07
C ALA A 304 8.74 0.69 18.28
N ALA A 305 9.34 -0.43 18.65
CA ALA A 305 8.94 -1.24 19.81
C ALA A 305 9.00 -0.40 21.10
N LEU A 306 10.12 0.28 21.35
CA LEU A 306 10.28 1.15 22.52
C LEU A 306 9.24 2.27 22.57
N SER A 307 8.89 2.86 21.41
CA SER A 307 7.92 3.96 21.35
C SER A 307 6.50 3.59 21.74
N ILE A 308 6.17 2.29 21.78
CA ILE A 308 4.85 1.76 22.14
C ILE A 308 4.85 0.85 23.37
N GLY A 309 5.88 0.98 24.21
CA GLY A 309 5.98 0.25 25.49
C GLY A 309 6.61 -1.14 25.36
N ASN A 310 7.39 -1.37 24.31
CA ASN A 310 8.18 -2.58 24.07
C ASN A 310 7.38 -3.90 24.21
N PRO A 311 6.26 -4.07 23.48
CA PRO A 311 5.48 -5.31 23.48
C PRO A 311 6.27 -6.43 22.79
N ASP A 312 5.83 -7.67 22.97
CA ASP A 312 6.30 -8.78 22.14
C ASP A 312 6.00 -8.50 20.66
N TYR A 313 6.92 -8.85 19.77
CA TYR A 313 6.73 -8.67 18.35
C TYR A 313 7.37 -9.77 17.52
N ALA A 314 6.82 -9.97 16.32
CA ALA A 314 7.40 -10.82 15.30
C ALA A 314 7.91 -9.97 14.12
N VAL A 315 9.11 -10.29 13.63
CA VAL A 315 9.69 -9.66 12.45
C VAL A 315 9.59 -10.61 11.26
N LEU A 316 8.75 -10.25 10.30
CA LEU A 316 8.53 -11.01 9.09
C LEU A 316 9.30 -10.37 7.95
N ASN A 317 10.59 -10.74 7.82
CA ASN A 317 11.42 -10.23 6.73
C ASN A 317 10.89 -10.69 5.38
N SER A 318 10.97 -9.84 4.37
CA SER A 318 10.68 -10.21 2.97
C SER A 318 11.82 -11.08 2.43
N VAL A 319 11.55 -12.37 2.27
CA VAL A 319 12.50 -13.32 1.66
C VAL A 319 12.41 -13.27 0.14
N ARG A 320 11.19 -13.25 -0.40
CA ARG A 320 10.94 -13.19 -1.84
C ARG A 320 9.62 -12.45 -2.10
N GLU A 321 9.65 -11.50 -3.03
CA GLU A 321 8.46 -10.89 -3.60
C GLU A 321 8.00 -11.75 -4.78
N LEU A 322 6.81 -12.34 -4.73
CA LEU A 322 6.30 -13.20 -5.79
C LEU A 322 5.52 -12.39 -6.84
N LYS A 323 4.68 -11.47 -6.38
CA LYS A 323 3.90 -10.57 -7.22
C LYS A 323 3.70 -9.23 -6.52
N LYS A 324 3.87 -8.17 -7.26
CA LYS A 324 3.51 -6.82 -6.84
C LYS A 324 2.91 -6.08 -8.02
N THR A 325 1.62 -6.17 -8.16
CA THR A 325 0.88 -5.51 -9.23
C THR A 325 -0.14 -4.55 -8.65
N SER A 326 -0.50 -3.52 -9.41
CA SER A 326 -1.66 -2.70 -9.08
C SER A 326 -2.93 -3.46 -9.43
N PHE A 327 -3.91 -3.42 -8.55
CA PHE A 327 -5.24 -3.95 -8.86
C PHE A 327 -5.87 -3.10 -9.95
N ARG A 328 -6.42 -3.76 -10.96
CA ARG A 328 -7.22 -3.10 -11.99
C ARG A 328 -8.69 -3.28 -11.64
N PHE A 329 -9.31 -2.20 -11.22
CA PHE A 329 -10.74 -2.20 -10.97
C PHE A 329 -11.49 -2.29 -12.30
N PHE A 330 -12.53 -3.11 -12.35
CA PHE A 330 -13.44 -3.25 -13.49
C PHE A 330 -12.77 -3.72 -14.82
N ALA A 331 -11.63 -4.43 -14.73
CA ALA A 331 -10.94 -5.00 -15.89
C ALA A 331 -11.54 -6.34 -16.31
#